data_92cf308d53543511297849886f6f8800
#
_entry.id   92cf308d53543511297849886f6f8800
#
_cell.length_a   1.000
_cell.length_b   1.000
_cell.length_c   1.000
_cell.angle_alpha   90.00
_cell.angle_beta   90.00
_cell.angle_gamma   90.00
#
_symmetry.space_group_name_H-M   'P 1'
#
loop_
_entity.id
_entity.type
_entity.pdbx_description
1 polymer ?
#
loop_
_entity_poly.entity_id
_entity_poly.type
_entity_poly.pdbx_seq_one_letter_code
_entity_poly.pdbx_strand_id
1 'polypeptide(L)'
;MVLYTAGSSTTYPDTTPAGIRLHFLGGAREVGNVGCIIEDKTGTRVLIDYGLAPTKPPKYPSESPPVKHAIMTHAHIDHIGMAPWLMSHGTTLHGTDLTAAVSEIMWADTYKVSDIEGYPLAWDKRDMEEALDSWMPHQFNTWFDVGEWKCRLHPAGHIPGAAMVEIRTPEATILWSGDIDTRASPNAPKATPVGCDILCLEGTYGGRTHPDRREEEGRFVSRVLEVVSRGGVALVPAFASGRGQDILRILHREAPELDVHYDGMG
;
A
#
# COMPACT_ATOMS: atom_id res chain seq x y z
N MET A 1 -19.66 3.03 14.66
CA MET A 1 -18.28 3.07 14.19
C MET A 1 -17.47 2.26 15.17
N VAL A 2 -16.99 1.10 14.77
CA VAL A 2 -16.18 0.24 15.62
C VAL A 2 -14.74 0.38 15.12
N LEU A 3 -13.87 0.93 15.95
CA LEU A 3 -12.42 0.97 15.72
C LEU A 3 -11.87 -0.37 16.20
N TYR A 4 -11.44 -1.24 15.31
CA TYR A 4 -10.64 -2.40 15.67
C TYR A 4 -9.18 -2.01 15.72
N THR A 5 -8.63 -1.82 16.90
CA THR A 5 -7.19 -1.78 17.12
C THR A 5 -6.74 -3.22 17.35
N ALA A 6 -5.95 -3.74 16.43
CA ALA A 6 -5.49 -5.11 16.47
C ALA A 6 -4.60 -5.40 17.67
N GLY A 7 -4.87 -6.48 18.32
CA GLY A 7 -4.12 -7.02 19.42
C GLY A 7 -3.65 -8.45 19.16
N SER A 8 -2.37 -8.74 19.39
CA SER A 8 -1.55 -9.99 19.36
C SER A 8 -2.01 -11.19 18.51
N SER A 9 -1.08 -11.73 17.77
CA SER A 9 -1.03 -12.99 17.00
C SER A 9 -1.85 -14.14 17.56
N THR A 10 -3.13 -14.07 17.50
CA THR A 10 -4.04 -15.17 17.64
C THR A 10 -5.14 -14.94 16.64
N THR A 11 -5.47 -15.97 15.91
CA THR A 11 -6.67 -16.10 15.10
C THR A 11 -7.83 -15.32 15.73
N TYR A 12 -8.06 -14.11 15.25
CA TYR A 12 -9.30 -13.43 15.52
C TYR A 12 -10.35 -13.93 14.53
N PRO A 13 -11.32 -14.68 14.98
CA PRO A 13 -12.63 -14.52 14.43
C PRO A 13 -13.35 -13.44 15.23
N ASP A 14 -12.85 -12.23 15.25
CA ASP A 14 -13.68 -11.14 15.75
C ASP A 14 -14.75 -10.89 14.70
N THR A 15 -15.84 -11.63 14.87
CA THR A 15 -17.05 -11.42 14.12
C THR A 15 -17.55 -10.04 14.48
N THR A 16 -17.50 -9.11 13.52
CA THR A 16 -18.10 -7.80 13.70
C THR A 16 -19.59 -7.93 14.04
N PRO A 17 -20.25 -6.92 14.62
CA PRO A 17 -21.69 -6.96 14.86
C PRO A 17 -22.50 -7.28 13.59
N ALA A 18 -21.99 -6.93 12.41
CA ALA A 18 -22.59 -7.27 11.13
C ALA A 18 -22.36 -8.74 10.72
N GLY A 19 -21.47 -9.47 11.39
CA GLY A 19 -21.15 -10.86 11.06
C GLY A 19 -20.02 -11.03 10.05
N ILE A 20 -19.29 -9.97 9.73
CA ILE A 20 -18.06 -10.01 8.95
C ILE A 20 -16.90 -10.45 9.85
N ARG A 21 -16.05 -11.33 9.35
CA ARG A 21 -14.81 -11.75 10.02
C ARG A 21 -13.60 -11.14 9.34
N LEU A 22 -12.64 -10.65 10.12
CA LEU A 22 -11.38 -10.08 9.68
C LEU A 22 -10.23 -10.98 10.17
N HIS A 23 -9.54 -11.63 9.25
CA HIS A 23 -8.43 -12.52 9.56
C HIS A 23 -7.11 -11.84 9.18
N PHE A 24 -6.45 -11.20 10.14
CA PHE A 24 -5.16 -10.56 9.92
C PHE A 24 -4.05 -11.60 9.78
N LEU A 25 -3.40 -11.62 8.62
CA LEU A 25 -2.24 -12.47 8.34
C LEU A 25 -0.93 -11.78 8.77
N GLY A 26 -0.95 -10.45 8.82
CA GLY A 26 0.14 -9.59 9.27
C GLY A 26 -0.27 -8.13 9.31
N GLY A 27 0.63 -7.25 9.77
CA GLY A 27 0.42 -5.79 9.77
C GLY A 27 -0.50 -5.23 10.86
N ALA A 28 -1.15 -6.08 11.65
CA ALA A 28 -2.18 -5.62 12.61
C ALA A 28 -1.62 -4.92 13.86
N ARG A 29 -0.41 -5.31 14.31
CA ARG A 29 0.27 -4.76 15.50
C ARG A 29 1.70 -4.32 15.23
N GLU A 30 2.08 -4.28 14.00
CA GLU A 30 3.42 -4.01 13.52
C GLU A 30 3.35 -3.24 12.21
N VAL A 31 4.43 -2.61 11.82
CA VAL A 31 4.59 -1.99 10.50
C VAL A 31 5.14 -3.04 9.53
N GLY A 32 4.53 -3.13 8.37
CA GLY A 32 4.94 -4.06 7.31
C GLY A 32 4.15 -5.36 7.27
N ASN A 33 4.47 -6.21 6.30
CA ASN A 33 3.85 -7.53 6.02
C ASN A 33 2.31 -7.53 6.13
N VAL A 34 1.65 -6.50 5.60
CA VAL A 34 0.21 -6.32 5.68
C VAL A 34 -0.52 -7.41 4.90
N GLY A 35 -1.56 -7.97 5.50
CA GLY A 35 -2.47 -8.91 4.84
C GLY A 35 -3.67 -9.18 5.72
N CYS A 36 -4.88 -9.09 5.14
CA CYS A 36 -6.11 -9.39 5.85
C CYS A 36 -7.14 -10.05 4.95
N ILE A 37 -7.68 -11.18 5.38
CA ILE A 37 -8.82 -11.80 4.72
C ILE A 37 -10.10 -11.26 5.35
N ILE A 38 -10.96 -10.73 4.51
CA ILE A 38 -12.33 -10.36 4.86
C ILE A 38 -13.21 -11.55 4.49
N GLU A 39 -14.03 -12.03 5.43
CA GLU A 39 -14.94 -13.16 5.23
C GLU A 39 -16.37 -12.77 5.67
N ASP A 40 -17.34 -13.04 4.81
CA ASP A 40 -18.76 -12.84 5.12
C ASP A 40 -19.40 -14.09 5.78
N LYS A 41 -20.70 -14.02 6.08
CA LYS A 41 -21.45 -15.12 6.72
C LYS A 41 -21.58 -16.35 5.82
N THR A 42 -21.47 -16.19 4.51
CA THR A 42 -21.55 -17.31 3.54
C THR A 42 -20.24 -18.06 3.40
N GLY A 43 -19.14 -17.48 3.93
CA GLY A 43 -17.79 -17.98 3.77
C GLY A 43 -17.09 -17.45 2.51
N THR A 44 -17.69 -16.46 1.82
CA THR A 44 -17.00 -15.73 0.74
C THR A 44 -15.83 -14.95 1.31
N ARG A 45 -14.67 -15.05 0.66
CA ARG A 45 -13.40 -14.49 1.13
C ARG A 45 -12.73 -13.65 0.06
N VAL A 46 -12.21 -12.50 0.47
CA VAL A 46 -11.33 -11.64 -0.33
C VAL A 46 -10.14 -11.23 0.53
N LEU A 47 -8.95 -11.34 -0.02
CA LEU A 47 -7.73 -10.88 0.63
C LEU A 47 -7.50 -9.41 0.28
N ILE A 48 -7.12 -8.60 1.27
CA ILE A 48 -6.67 -7.21 1.07
C ILE A 48 -5.20 -7.15 1.44
N ASP A 49 -4.39 -6.76 0.46
CA ASP A 49 -2.93 -6.72 0.51
C ASP A 49 -2.29 -8.07 0.87
N TYR A 50 -1.05 -8.27 0.47
CA TYR A 50 -0.22 -9.38 0.90
C TYR A 50 1.24 -8.99 0.75
N GLY A 51 1.77 -8.37 1.78
CA GLY A 51 3.07 -7.73 1.78
C GLY A 51 4.14 -8.52 2.51
N LEU A 52 5.37 -8.05 2.45
CA LEU A 52 6.47 -8.48 3.29
C LEU A 52 7.11 -7.28 3.97
N ALA A 53 7.58 -7.42 5.20
CA ALA A 53 8.36 -6.38 5.85
C ALA A 53 9.83 -6.51 5.40
N PRO A 54 10.44 -5.44 4.83
CA PRO A 54 11.81 -5.46 4.31
C PRO A 54 12.85 -5.34 5.43
N THR A 55 12.74 -6.20 6.43
CA THR A 55 13.72 -6.36 7.50
C THR A 55 14.84 -7.31 7.08
N LYS A 56 15.89 -7.45 7.88
CA LYS A 56 16.98 -8.38 7.63
C LYS A 56 17.05 -9.42 8.77
N PRO A 57 16.61 -10.66 8.55
CA PRO A 57 15.94 -11.18 7.34
C PRO A 57 14.53 -10.58 7.12
N PRO A 58 13.97 -10.69 5.90
CA PRO A 58 12.61 -10.27 5.63
C PRO A 58 11.60 -11.00 6.52
N LYS A 59 10.54 -10.29 6.92
CA LYS A 59 9.45 -10.88 7.68
C LYS A 59 8.24 -11.04 6.78
N TYR A 60 7.70 -12.23 6.76
CA TYR A 60 6.55 -12.60 5.95
C TYR A 60 5.26 -12.56 6.77
N PRO A 61 4.09 -12.34 6.15
CA PRO A 61 2.80 -12.56 6.79
C PRO A 61 2.59 -14.05 7.05
N SER A 62 1.57 -14.39 7.82
CA SER A 62 1.11 -15.78 7.90
C SER A 62 0.64 -16.26 6.53
N GLU A 63 0.81 -17.55 6.24
CA GLU A 63 0.38 -18.15 4.98
C GLU A 63 -1.13 -17.93 4.76
N SER A 64 -1.48 -17.42 3.57
CA SER A 64 -2.87 -17.23 3.20
C SER A 64 -3.50 -18.58 2.81
N PRO A 65 -4.69 -18.92 3.32
CA PRO A 65 -5.45 -19.98 2.70
C PRO A 65 -5.82 -19.58 1.25
N PRO A 66 -6.15 -20.55 0.38
CA PRO A 66 -6.57 -20.24 -0.98
C PRO A 66 -7.71 -19.24 -1.02
N VAL A 67 -7.52 -18.14 -1.77
CA VAL A 67 -8.53 -17.12 -2.05
C VAL A 67 -8.63 -16.91 -3.56
N LYS A 68 -9.84 -16.69 -4.06
CA LYS A 68 -10.06 -16.46 -5.49
C LYS A 68 -9.67 -15.05 -5.92
N HIS A 69 -9.78 -14.10 -5.01
CA HIS A 69 -9.58 -12.69 -5.29
C HIS A 69 -8.75 -12.03 -4.20
N ALA A 70 -7.83 -11.15 -4.61
CA ALA A 70 -7.09 -10.27 -3.71
C ALA A 70 -7.09 -8.84 -4.26
N ILE A 71 -7.26 -7.84 -3.39
CA ILE A 71 -7.26 -6.42 -3.77
C ILE A 71 -6.01 -5.78 -3.19
N MET A 72 -5.18 -5.22 -4.06
CA MET A 72 -3.94 -4.51 -3.71
C MET A 72 -4.22 -3.02 -3.59
N THR A 73 -3.99 -2.46 -2.41
CA THR A 73 -4.24 -1.05 -2.14
C THR A 73 -3.23 -0.13 -2.82
N HIS A 74 -1.95 -0.47 -2.77
CA HIS A 74 -0.87 0.29 -3.40
C HIS A 74 0.43 -0.54 -3.49
N ALA A 75 1.42 -0.01 -4.21
CA ALA A 75 2.60 -0.76 -4.62
C ALA A 75 3.80 -0.69 -3.64
N HIS A 76 3.62 -0.38 -2.36
CA HIS A 76 4.69 -0.56 -1.39
C HIS A 76 4.88 -2.04 -1.06
N ILE A 77 6.12 -2.43 -0.82
CA ILE A 77 6.51 -3.84 -0.67
C ILE A 77 5.84 -4.53 0.52
N ASP A 78 5.54 -3.78 1.55
CA ASP A 78 4.84 -4.25 2.74
C ASP A 78 3.32 -4.45 2.53
N HIS A 79 2.81 -4.11 1.33
CA HIS A 79 1.44 -4.36 0.88
C HIS A 79 1.36 -5.35 -0.27
N ILE A 80 2.38 -5.39 -1.17
CA ILE A 80 2.32 -6.24 -2.37
C ILE A 80 3.43 -7.30 -2.45
N GLY A 81 4.39 -7.29 -1.52
CA GLY A 81 5.63 -8.06 -1.65
C GLY A 81 5.47 -9.58 -1.70
N MET A 82 4.34 -10.09 -1.22
CA MET A 82 3.99 -11.52 -1.28
C MET A 82 2.85 -11.83 -2.25
N ALA A 83 2.33 -10.84 -2.98
CA ALA A 83 1.22 -11.08 -3.92
C ALA A 83 1.56 -12.11 -5.02
N PRO A 84 2.79 -12.20 -5.58
CA PRO A 84 3.15 -13.25 -6.53
C PRO A 84 2.98 -14.67 -5.99
N TRP A 85 3.20 -14.89 -4.69
CA TRP A 85 2.98 -16.19 -4.06
C TRP A 85 1.54 -16.71 -4.21
N LEU A 86 0.55 -15.80 -4.31
CA LEU A 86 -0.87 -16.15 -4.46
C LEU A 86 -1.17 -16.86 -5.80
N MET A 87 -0.25 -16.79 -6.77
CA MET A 87 -0.42 -17.44 -8.08
C MET A 87 -0.45 -18.97 -7.96
N SER A 88 0.21 -19.52 -6.95
CA SER A 88 0.10 -20.94 -6.61
C SER A 88 -1.34 -21.39 -6.31
N HIS A 89 -2.24 -20.45 -5.99
CA HIS A 89 -3.66 -20.69 -5.72
C HIS A 89 -4.58 -20.22 -6.87
N GLY A 90 -4.04 -19.66 -7.95
CA GLY A 90 -4.82 -19.12 -9.07
C GLY A 90 -5.65 -17.89 -8.69
N THR A 91 -5.13 -17.06 -7.80
CA THR A 91 -5.79 -15.83 -7.32
C THR A 91 -5.81 -14.75 -8.40
N THR A 92 -6.95 -14.09 -8.61
CA THR A 92 -7.06 -12.88 -9.42
C THR A 92 -6.71 -11.66 -8.56
N LEU A 93 -5.78 -10.83 -9.03
CA LEU A 93 -5.40 -9.59 -8.37
C LEU A 93 -6.24 -8.42 -8.90
N HIS A 94 -6.64 -7.51 -8.02
CA HIS A 94 -7.38 -6.29 -8.34
C HIS A 94 -6.65 -5.07 -7.78
N GLY A 95 -6.66 -3.96 -8.50
CA GLY A 95 -6.03 -2.71 -8.06
C GLY A 95 -6.11 -1.65 -9.16
N THR A 96 -5.41 -0.52 -9.00
CA THR A 96 -5.30 0.45 -10.08
C THR A 96 -4.24 0.02 -11.11
N ASP A 97 -4.34 0.52 -12.37
CA ASP A 97 -3.31 0.33 -13.39
C ASP A 97 -1.92 0.77 -12.91
N LEU A 98 -1.88 1.89 -12.19
CA LEU A 98 -0.61 2.43 -11.73
C LEU A 98 -0.01 1.58 -10.60
N THR A 99 -0.85 1.02 -9.73
CA THR A 99 -0.39 0.05 -8.72
C THR A 99 0.22 -1.19 -9.42
N ALA A 100 -0.41 -1.72 -10.47
CA ALA A 100 0.15 -2.84 -11.24
C ALA A 100 1.53 -2.51 -11.84
N ALA A 101 1.63 -1.38 -12.55
CA ALA A 101 2.87 -0.97 -13.20
C ALA A 101 4.03 -0.74 -12.21
N VAL A 102 3.76 -0.16 -11.05
CA VAL A 102 4.78 0.04 -10.01
C VAL A 102 5.10 -1.27 -9.30
N SER A 103 4.12 -2.18 -9.13
CA SER A 103 4.34 -3.51 -8.54
C SER A 103 5.32 -4.34 -9.34
N GLU A 104 5.27 -4.29 -10.67
CA GLU A 104 6.24 -4.96 -11.56
C GLU A 104 7.68 -4.55 -11.21
N ILE A 105 7.93 -3.24 -11.09
CA ILE A 105 9.25 -2.69 -10.74
C ILE A 105 9.67 -3.14 -9.33
N MET A 106 8.75 -3.06 -8.36
CA MET A 106 9.02 -3.39 -6.97
C MET A 106 9.30 -4.89 -6.79
N TRP A 107 8.58 -5.76 -7.46
CA TRP A 107 8.83 -7.21 -7.41
C TRP A 107 10.15 -7.58 -8.07
N ALA A 108 10.46 -6.99 -9.24
CA ALA A 108 11.74 -7.23 -9.90
C ALA A 108 12.93 -6.81 -9.03
N ASP A 109 12.84 -5.67 -8.35
CA ASP A 109 13.87 -5.23 -7.40
C ASP A 109 13.94 -6.13 -6.16
N THR A 110 12.79 -6.49 -5.59
CA THR A 110 12.72 -7.41 -4.44
C THR A 110 13.39 -8.75 -4.77
N TYR A 111 13.13 -9.28 -5.95
CA TYR A 111 13.76 -10.52 -6.42
C TYR A 111 15.27 -10.38 -6.51
N LYS A 112 15.74 -9.29 -7.13
CA LYS A 112 17.19 -8.98 -7.23
C LYS A 112 17.84 -8.81 -5.87
N VAL A 113 17.21 -8.06 -4.96
CA VAL A 113 17.73 -7.82 -3.60
C VAL A 113 17.79 -9.13 -2.82
N SER A 114 16.77 -9.98 -2.92
CA SER A 114 16.73 -11.27 -2.23
C SER A 114 17.88 -12.19 -2.66
N ASP A 115 18.20 -12.21 -3.97
CA ASP A 115 19.32 -12.97 -4.52
C ASP A 115 20.67 -12.46 -4.01
N ILE A 116 20.87 -11.14 -4.01
CA ILE A 116 22.11 -10.50 -3.52
C ILE A 116 22.30 -10.72 -2.01
N GLU A 117 21.24 -10.57 -1.22
CA GLU A 117 21.30 -10.66 0.25
C GLU A 117 21.23 -12.11 0.75
N GLY A 118 20.90 -13.07 -0.11
CA GLY A 118 20.79 -14.49 0.23
C GLY A 118 19.53 -14.85 1.05
N TYR A 119 18.48 -14.07 0.93
CA TYR A 119 17.18 -14.36 1.56
C TYR A 119 16.21 -14.89 0.50
N PRO A 120 15.91 -16.21 0.45
CA PRO A 120 15.02 -16.77 -0.55
C PRO A 120 13.60 -16.23 -0.38
N LEU A 121 13.00 -15.80 -1.49
CA LEU A 121 11.58 -15.49 -1.56
C LEU A 121 10.76 -16.77 -1.63
N ALA A 122 9.51 -16.70 -1.21
CA ALA A 122 8.55 -17.80 -1.35
C ALA A 122 7.91 -17.86 -2.76
N TRP A 123 8.33 -17.01 -3.68
CA TRP A 123 7.85 -16.93 -5.06
C TRP A 123 9.03 -16.66 -6.02
N ASP A 124 8.85 -16.98 -7.29
CA ASP A 124 9.87 -16.83 -8.34
C ASP A 124 9.44 -15.86 -9.46
N LYS A 125 10.24 -15.77 -10.53
CA LYS A 125 9.96 -14.89 -11.67
C LYS A 125 8.68 -15.27 -12.41
N ARG A 126 8.37 -16.56 -12.47
CA ARG A 126 7.16 -17.03 -13.12
C ARG A 126 5.92 -16.61 -12.33
N ASP A 127 5.97 -16.74 -11.02
CA ASP A 127 4.89 -16.26 -10.15
C ASP A 127 4.67 -14.75 -10.32
N MET A 128 5.75 -13.98 -10.48
CA MET A 128 5.67 -12.54 -10.76
C MET A 128 4.98 -12.25 -12.11
N GLU A 129 5.36 -12.95 -13.17
CA GLU A 129 4.74 -12.80 -14.50
C GLU A 129 3.26 -13.20 -14.45
N GLU A 130 2.93 -14.33 -13.82
CA GLU A 130 1.56 -14.79 -13.63
C GLU A 130 0.73 -13.79 -12.80
N ALA A 131 1.33 -13.13 -11.80
CA ALA A 131 0.66 -12.10 -10.99
C ALA A 131 0.28 -10.87 -11.84
N LEU A 132 1.16 -10.44 -12.74
CA LEU A 132 0.87 -9.34 -13.67
C LEU A 132 -0.23 -9.75 -14.66
N ASP A 133 -0.18 -10.95 -15.20
CA ASP A 133 -1.18 -11.48 -16.14
C ASP A 133 -2.56 -11.66 -15.47
N SER A 134 -2.59 -11.96 -14.17
CA SER A 134 -3.82 -12.12 -13.38
C SER A 134 -4.42 -10.79 -12.92
N TRP A 135 -3.75 -9.66 -13.17
CA TRP A 135 -4.17 -8.36 -12.66
C TRP A 135 -5.37 -7.79 -13.42
N MET A 136 -6.42 -7.48 -12.68
CA MET A 136 -7.61 -6.79 -13.17
C MET A 136 -7.56 -5.32 -12.74
N PRO A 137 -7.25 -4.39 -13.66
CA PRO A 137 -7.14 -2.98 -13.34
C PRO A 137 -8.53 -2.32 -13.18
N HIS A 138 -8.63 -1.41 -12.21
CA HIS A 138 -9.85 -0.67 -11.95
C HIS A 138 -9.60 0.83 -11.82
N GLN A 139 -10.52 1.62 -12.34
CA GLN A 139 -10.48 3.08 -12.21
C GLN A 139 -11.06 3.53 -10.87
N PHE A 140 -10.52 4.63 -10.33
CA PHE A 140 -11.08 5.26 -9.14
C PHE A 140 -12.56 5.61 -9.32
N ASN A 141 -13.30 5.49 -8.21
CA ASN A 141 -14.70 5.86 -8.09
C ASN A 141 -15.66 5.07 -9.02
N THR A 142 -15.20 3.98 -9.60
CA THR A 142 -16.00 3.09 -10.44
C THR A 142 -16.26 1.77 -9.72
N TRP A 143 -17.52 1.31 -9.71
CA TRP A 143 -17.89 0.02 -9.13
C TRP A 143 -17.44 -1.14 -10.03
N PHE A 144 -16.93 -2.19 -9.40
CA PHE A 144 -16.58 -3.45 -10.03
C PHE A 144 -16.97 -4.63 -9.15
N ASP A 145 -17.03 -5.81 -9.73
CA ASP A 145 -17.39 -7.03 -9.01
C ASP A 145 -16.12 -7.77 -8.58
N VAL A 146 -16.13 -8.27 -7.33
CA VAL A 146 -15.10 -9.17 -6.79
C VAL A 146 -15.85 -10.38 -6.22
N GLY A 147 -15.98 -11.42 -7.00
CA GLY A 147 -16.90 -12.51 -6.71
C GLY A 147 -18.35 -11.99 -6.60
N GLU A 148 -18.99 -12.20 -5.46
CA GLU A 148 -20.36 -11.76 -5.20
C GLU A 148 -20.44 -10.34 -4.59
N TRP A 149 -19.31 -9.72 -4.28
CA TRP A 149 -19.25 -8.40 -3.66
C TRP A 149 -19.06 -7.28 -4.69
N LYS A 150 -19.55 -6.10 -4.35
CA LYS A 150 -19.28 -4.87 -5.10
C LYS A 150 -18.15 -4.11 -4.43
N CYS A 151 -17.11 -3.77 -5.20
CA CYS A 151 -15.98 -3.01 -4.72
C CYS A 151 -15.81 -1.70 -5.48
N ARG A 152 -15.19 -0.72 -4.84
CA ARG A 152 -14.84 0.57 -5.44
C ARG A 152 -13.55 1.09 -4.82
N LEU A 153 -12.63 1.54 -5.68
CA LEU A 153 -11.38 2.16 -5.26
C LEU A 153 -11.59 3.68 -5.12
N HIS A 154 -11.12 4.25 -4.02
CA HIS A 154 -11.07 5.70 -3.79
C HIS A 154 -9.62 6.14 -3.65
N PRO A 155 -9.22 7.35 -4.11
CA PRO A 155 -7.87 7.84 -3.89
C PRO A 155 -7.49 7.84 -2.40
N ALA A 156 -6.33 7.28 -2.07
CA ALA A 156 -5.82 7.22 -0.71
C ALA A 156 -4.87 8.36 -0.35
N GLY A 157 -4.32 9.09 -1.34
CA GLY A 157 -3.44 10.24 -1.12
C GLY A 157 -2.00 9.91 -0.78
N HIS A 158 -1.68 8.66 -0.54
CA HIS A 158 -0.39 8.19 -0.04
C HIS A 158 0.72 8.23 -1.11
N ILE A 159 0.54 7.48 -2.19
CA ILE A 159 1.40 7.49 -3.38
C ILE A 159 0.54 7.44 -4.65
N PRO A 160 1.10 7.71 -5.85
CA PRO A 160 0.37 7.53 -7.09
C PRO A 160 -0.22 6.11 -7.22
N GLY A 161 -1.50 6.03 -7.57
CA GLY A 161 -2.22 4.75 -7.67
C GLY A 161 -2.79 4.20 -6.35
N ALA A 162 -2.38 4.72 -5.20
CA ALA A 162 -2.84 4.23 -3.90
C ALA A 162 -4.34 4.43 -3.70
N ALA A 163 -5.00 3.38 -3.22
CA ALA A 163 -6.45 3.30 -3.07
C ALA A 163 -6.89 2.91 -1.66
N MET A 164 -7.92 3.59 -1.17
CA MET A 164 -8.82 3.04 -0.16
C MET A 164 -9.82 2.12 -0.88
N VAL A 165 -10.22 1.03 -0.24
CA VAL A 165 -11.12 0.03 -0.82
C VAL A 165 -12.46 0.04 -0.10
N GLU A 166 -13.51 0.48 -0.79
CA GLU A 166 -14.90 0.33 -0.34
C GLU A 166 -15.43 -1.03 -0.82
N ILE A 167 -15.91 -1.85 0.10
CA ILE A 167 -16.40 -3.20 -0.15
C ILE A 167 -17.83 -3.30 0.35
N ARG A 168 -18.75 -3.65 -0.52
CA ARG A 168 -20.16 -3.92 -0.17
C ARG A 168 -20.43 -5.41 -0.20
N THR A 169 -20.65 -5.97 0.98
CA THR A 169 -21.15 -7.32 1.18
C THR A 169 -22.66 -7.28 1.44
N PRO A 170 -23.36 -8.43 1.48
CA PRO A 170 -24.77 -8.47 1.89
C PRO A 170 -24.99 -7.92 3.32
N GLU A 171 -24.00 -8.01 4.19
CA GLU A 171 -24.11 -7.66 5.61
C GLU A 171 -23.74 -6.22 5.93
N ALA A 172 -22.70 -5.67 5.26
CA ALA A 172 -22.14 -4.38 5.61
C ALA A 172 -21.33 -3.75 4.47
N THR A 173 -21.16 -2.45 4.55
CA THR A 173 -20.17 -1.69 3.79
C THR A 173 -18.91 -1.55 4.62
N ILE A 174 -17.79 -2.03 4.09
CA ILE A 174 -16.48 -1.99 4.73
C ILE A 174 -15.62 -0.97 3.98
N LEU A 175 -14.90 -0.13 4.69
CA LEU A 175 -13.83 0.70 4.13
C LEU A 175 -12.48 0.24 4.69
N TRP A 176 -11.61 -0.21 3.81
CA TRP A 176 -10.22 -0.48 4.11
C TRP A 176 -9.36 0.70 3.64
N SER A 177 -8.66 1.35 4.55
CA SER A 177 -7.94 2.59 4.21
C SER A 177 -6.71 2.36 3.32
N GLY A 178 -6.05 1.21 3.41
CA GLY A 178 -4.65 1.14 3.02
C GLY A 178 -3.87 2.21 3.79
N ASP A 179 -2.77 2.67 3.24
CA ASP A 179 -2.04 3.84 3.74
C ASP A 179 -2.66 5.12 3.16
N ILE A 180 -2.92 6.12 4.01
CA ILE A 180 -3.63 7.33 3.59
C ILE A 180 -2.85 8.62 3.85
N ASP A 181 -3.05 9.63 3.00
CA ASP A 181 -2.78 11.03 3.34
C ASP A 181 -4.02 11.88 3.04
N THR A 182 -4.49 12.61 4.05
CA THR A 182 -5.62 13.53 3.94
C THR A 182 -5.24 14.90 3.37
N ARG A 183 -3.96 15.10 3.06
CA ARG A 183 -3.39 16.28 2.43
C ARG A 183 -3.03 15.94 0.98
N ALA A 184 -3.33 16.84 0.06
CA ALA A 184 -2.90 16.66 -1.32
C ALA A 184 -1.37 16.73 -1.44
N SER A 185 -0.77 15.79 -2.17
CA SER A 185 0.61 15.84 -2.60
C SER A 185 0.71 16.31 -4.07
N PRO A 186 1.91 16.69 -4.56
CA PRO A 186 2.07 17.00 -5.97
C PRO A 186 1.69 15.87 -6.93
N ASN A 187 1.73 14.61 -6.48
CA ASN A 187 1.55 13.43 -7.32
C ASN A 187 0.30 12.60 -6.99
N ALA A 188 -0.36 12.86 -5.86
CA ALA A 188 -1.53 12.09 -5.45
C ALA A 188 -2.65 12.99 -4.89
N PRO A 189 -3.91 12.78 -5.31
CA PRO A 189 -5.04 13.46 -4.71
C PRO A 189 -5.23 12.97 -3.28
N LYS A 190 -5.63 13.87 -2.36
CA LYS A 190 -5.85 13.52 -0.95
C LYS A 190 -6.93 12.47 -0.77
N ALA A 191 -6.81 11.66 0.28
CA ALA A 191 -7.90 10.82 0.76
C ALA A 191 -9.11 11.68 1.20
N THR A 192 -10.30 11.21 0.87
CA THR A 192 -11.55 11.87 1.25
C THR A 192 -12.40 10.87 2.04
N PRO A 193 -13.00 11.27 3.17
CA PRO A 193 -13.85 10.38 3.95
C PRO A 193 -14.97 9.73 3.13
N VAL A 194 -15.16 8.43 3.32
CA VAL A 194 -16.21 7.62 2.70
C VAL A 194 -17.03 6.98 3.82
N GLY A 195 -18.36 7.03 3.69
CA GLY A 195 -19.26 6.42 4.68
C GLY A 195 -19.18 4.90 4.63
N CYS A 196 -19.12 4.25 5.79
CA CYS A 196 -19.06 2.80 5.93
C CYS A 196 -19.67 2.34 7.27
N ASP A 197 -19.98 1.05 7.36
CA ASP A 197 -20.43 0.40 8.59
C ASP A 197 -19.22 -0.09 9.41
N ILE A 198 -18.16 -0.52 8.72
CA ILE A 198 -16.92 -1.02 9.30
C ILE A 198 -15.75 -0.26 8.68
N LEU A 199 -14.90 0.34 9.52
CA LEU A 199 -13.69 1.03 9.09
C LEU A 199 -12.46 0.27 9.58
N CYS A 200 -11.62 -0.18 8.63
CA CYS A 200 -10.27 -0.64 8.89
C CYS A 200 -9.32 0.51 8.54
N LEU A 201 -8.78 1.17 9.56
CA LEU A 201 -7.97 2.38 9.41
C LEU A 201 -6.53 2.10 9.85
N GLU A 202 -5.57 2.51 9.02
CA GLU A 202 -4.17 2.53 9.40
C GLU A 202 -3.92 3.42 10.62
N GLY A 203 -2.86 3.14 11.38
CA GLY A 203 -2.54 3.87 12.62
C GLY A 203 -1.07 4.26 12.74
N THR A 204 -0.32 4.29 11.64
CA THR A 204 1.13 4.56 11.62
C THR A 204 1.50 5.84 12.37
N TYR A 205 0.72 6.89 12.19
CA TYR A 205 0.89 8.16 12.88
C TYR A 205 -0.20 8.44 13.92
N GLY A 206 -0.86 7.42 14.41
CA GLY A 206 -1.90 7.55 15.44
C GLY A 206 -1.39 8.32 16.66
N GLY A 207 -2.15 9.34 17.10
CA GLY A 207 -1.78 10.20 18.22
C GLY A 207 -0.70 11.25 17.93
N ARG A 208 -0.29 11.44 16.69
CA ARG A 208 0.66 12.47 16.28
C ARG A 208 0.00 13.47 15.33
N THR A 209 0.31 14.75 15.50
CA THR A 209 -0.10 15.81 14.58
C THR A 209 1.03 16.10 13.61
N HIS A 210 0.75 16.03 12.32
CA HIS A 210 1.70 16.44 11.30
C HIS A 210 1.81 17.96 11.25
N PRO A 211 3.02 18.52 11.05
CA PRO A 211 3.19 19.95 10.80
C PRO A 211 2.51 20.36 9.48
N ASP A 212 2.34 21.67 9.27
CA ASP A 212 1.83 22.18 8.00
C ASP A 212 2.76 21.79 6.86
N ARG A 213 2.19 21.25 5.79
CA ARG A 213 2.96 20.71 4.67
C ARG A 213 3.74 21.80 3.93
N ARG A 214 3.15 22.98 3.72
CA ARG A 214 3.82 24.06 3.00
C ARG A 214 4.99 24.63 3.78
N GLU A 215 4.83 24.72 5.10
CA GLU A 215 5.92 25.13 5.99
C GLU A 215 7.08 24.12 5.93
N GLU A 216 6.79 22.81 5.94
CA GLU A 216 7.81 21.77 5.84
C GLU A 216 8.48 21.75 4.45
N GLU A 217 7.73 21.94 3.37
CA GLU A 217 8.29 22.08 2.02
C GLU A 217 9.24 23.29 1.96
N GLY A 218 8.82 24.44 2.50
CA GLY A 218 9.67 25.64 2.58
C GLY A 218 10.94 25.44 3.41
N ARG A 219 10.83 24.78 4.57
CA ARG A 219 11.98 24.43 5.40
C ARG A 219 12.96 23.50 4.67
N PHE A 220 12.43 22.49 3.98
CA PHE A 220 13.23 21.56 3.19
C PHE A 220 14.01 22.29 2.09
N VAL A 221 13.34 23.09 1.26
CA VAL A 221 13.98 23.87 0.19
C VAL A 221 15.04 24.82 0.75
N SER A 222 14.72 25.54 1.83
CA SER A 222 15.67 26.44 2.49
C SER A 222 16.94 25.72 2.94
N ARG A 223 16.82 24.51 3.48
CA ARG A 223 17.96 23.69 3.89
C ARG A 223 18.80 23.22 2.71
N VAL A 224 18.18 22.81 1.63
CA VAL A 224 18.90 22.45 0.39
C VAL A 224 19.69 23.64 -0.14
N LEU A 225 19.06 24.81 -0.28
CA LEU A 225 19.70 26.04 -0.74
C LEU A 225 20.86 26.48 0.17
N GLU A 226 20.69 26.38 1.49
CA GLU A 226 21.77 26.67 2.46
C GLU A 226 22.99 25.80 2.22
N VAL A 227 22.81 24.49 1.98
CA VAL A 227 23.91 23.56 1.72
C VAL A 227 24.61 23.88 0.40
N VAL A 228 23.83 24.11 -0.67
CA VAL A 228 24.36 24.38 -2.01
C VAL A 228 25.08 25.73 -2.06
N SER A 229 24.55 26.78 -1.40
CA SER A 229 25.15 28.12 -1.40
C SER A 229 26.55 28.19 -0.79
N ARG A 230 26.88 27.25 0.07
CA ARG A 230 28.24 27.10 0.64
C ARG A 230 29.13 26.07 -0.10
N GLY A 231 28.71 25.65 -1.30
CA GLY A 231 29.46 24.69 -2.15
C GLY A 231 29.30 23.23 -1.72
N GLY A 232 28.32 22.92 -0.88
CA GLY A 232 28.04 21.55 -0.45
C GLY A 232 27.05 20.82 -1.38
N VAL A 233 26.94 19.50 -1.20
CA VAL A 233 25.95 18.63 -1.85
C VAL A 233 24.91 18.21 -0.83
N ALA A 234 23.62 18.49 -1.09
CA ALA A 234 22.52 18.06 -0.27
C ALA A 234 22.11 16.62 -0.65
N LEU A 235 22.35 15.65 0.23
CA LEU A 235 21.89 14.28 0.06
C LEU A 235 20.50 14.13 0.65
N VAL A 236 19.54 13.72 -0.18
CA VAL A 236 18.12 13.63 0.18
C VAL A 236 17.65 12.18 -0.04
N PRO A 237 17.70 11.31 0.99
CA PRO A 237 17.19 9.96 0.86
C PRO A 237 15.67 9.97 0.73
N ALA A 238 15.13 9.19 -0.22
CA ALA A 238 13.71 9.07 -0.48
C ALA A 238 13.36 7.65 -0.91
N PHE A 239 12.15 7.22 -0.60
CA PHE A 239 11.62 5.99 -1.17
C PHE A 239 11.43 6.14 -2.68
N ALA A 240 11.66 5.06 -3.43
CA ALA A 240 11.57 5.04 -4.89
C ALA A 240 10.20 5.42 -5.40
N SER A 241 9.14 4.94 -4.76
CA SER A 241 7.76 5.23 -5.17
C SER A 241 7.13 6.35 -4.33
N GLY A 242 6.67 7.40 -5.00
CA GLY A 242 5.90 8.51 -4.42
C GLY A 242 6.76 9.65 -3.88
N ARG A 243 7.59 9.39 -2.87
CA ARG A 243 8.33 10.45 -2.15
C ARG A 243 9.42 11.11 -3.00
N GLY A 244 10.19 10.34 -3.76
CA GLY A 244 11.22 10.88 -4.65
C GLY A 244 10.64 11.84 -5.68
N GLN A 245 9.55 11.46 -6.33
CA GLN A 245 8.84 12.27 -7.33
C GLN A 245 8.22 13.53 -6.71
N ASP A 246 7.69 13.46 -5.49
CA ASP A 246 7.20 14.64 -4.76
C ASP A 246 8.33 15.65 -4.53
N ILE A 247 9.49 15.18 -4.07
CA ILE A 247 10.68 16.00 -3.80
C ILE A 247 11.15 16.69 -5.08
N LEU A 248 11.26 15.96 -6.18
CA LEU A 248 11.64 16.55 -7.49
C LEU A 248 10.68 17.66 -7.91
N ARG A 249 9.37 17.45 -7.77
CA ARG A 249 8.36 18.47 -8.12
C ARG A 249 8.41 19.68 -7.21
N ILE A 250 8.69 19.51 -5.91
CA ILE A 250 8.88 20.60 -4.97
C ILE A 250 10.11 21.42 -5.34
N LEU A 251 11.26 20.78 -5.57
CA LEU A 251 12.49 21.46 -5.97
C LEU A 251 12.32 22.18 -7.30
N HIS A 252 11.72 21.55 -8.30
CA HIS A 252 11.47 22.19 -9.60
C HIS A 252 10.55 23.42 -9.49
N ARG A 253 9.59 23.42 -8.58
CA ARG A 253 8.69 24.57 -8.36
C ARG A 253 9.34 25.71 -7.61
N GLU A 254 10.10 25.39 -6.54
CA GLU A 254 10.59 26.38 -5.57
C GLU A 254 12.03 26.82 -5.81
N ALA A 255 12.83 26.02 -6.51
CA ALA A 255 14.25 26.26 -6.78
C ALA A 255 14.67 25.64 -8.12
N PRO A 256 14.08 26.09 -9.25
CA PRO A 256 14.28 25.48 -10.57
C PRO A 256 15.71 25.59 -11.10
N GLU A 257 16.53 26.47 -10.51
CA GLU A 257 17.94 26.67 -10.86
C GLU A 257 18.88 25.63 -10.25
N LEU A 258 18.41 24.78 -9.35
CA LEU A 258 19.24 23.73 -8.74
C LEU A 258 19.54 22.62 -9.75
N ASP A 259 20.81 22.22 -9.78
CA ASP A 259 21.24 21.01 -10.47
C ASP A 259 20.91 19.80 -9.59
N VAL A 260 19.93 19.01 -10.01
CA VAL A 260 19.39 17.87 -9.24
C VAL A 260 19.73 16.57 -9.95
N HIS A 261 20.53 15.75 -9.29
CA HIS A 261 20.81 14.37 -9.72
C HIS A 261 19.89 13.41 -8.98
N TYR A 262 19.11 12.64 -9.75
CA TYR A 262 18.20 11.62 -9.21
C TYR A 262 18.75 10.24 -9.54
N ASP A 263 19.02 9.44 -8.50
CA ASP A 263 19.58 8.10 -8.61
C ASP A 263 18.68 7.09 -7.91
N GLY A 264 18.67 5.84 -8.41
CA GLY A 264 17.85 4.76 -7.90
C GLY A 264 16.71 4.36 -8.83
N MET A 265 15.70 3.69 -8.26
CA MET A 265 14.56 3.14 -9.03
C MET A 265 13.42 4.15 -9.30
N GLY A 266 13.51 5.33 -8.76
CA GLY A 266 12.41 6.30 -8.84
C GLY A 266 12.24 7.01 -10.17
#